data_a79c6d27aad5388da6f8deaf7d57c26c
#
_entry.id   a79c6d27aad5388da6f8deaf7d57c26c
#
_cell.length_a   1.000
_cell.length_b   1.000
_cell.length_c   1.000
_cell.angle_alpha   90.00
_cell.angle_beta   90.00
_cell.angle_gamma   90.00
#
_symmetry.space_group_name_H-M   'P 1'
#
loop_
_entity.id
_entity.type
_entity.pdbx_description
1 polymer ?
#
loop_
_entity_poly.entity_id
_entity_poly.type
_entity_poly.pdbx_seq_one_letter_code
_entity_poly.pdbx_strand_id
1 'polypeptide(L)'
;MWRIFRVYKSCQWIKSPGRYLLRNFELVLTIVILWVCFLIVLSLYQKKGINDVKKSDYVLEKEKEPFGRFIGTSKETYADKGKKIKPTSFPLLTLFTTWVDRKEKYLVQNRTIENWISFRPYMQPVIFTNDTKLESQCRQRGWNALTLKQTFLEGVPVLKYMYLDTMHRFNSTFYGYSNSDILFNDGLIMTLVTIREFIGVNHGPVLITGRRTNVDYKLPCNASDWKNITILSQKGNLVDHFSADYFITTKDFPWQEMEEILLGRMRTDNWIIQFSLLKNITVIDSTLTILALHQTTEAGNAESESKPNKLYNEELVRKVRNIAINVNQGQTDCAGYITIFASSKLVRLMRHTPESICNGVASLVSKNIFFHAIFMKCYFVLIFASLHTNIPL
;
A
#
# COMPACT_ATOMS: atom_id res chain seq x y z
N MET A 1 -25.27 -4.55 29.21
CA MET A 1 -25.93 -3.65 30.14
C MET A 1 -26.65 -4.33 31.33
N TRP A 2 -26.93 -5.64 31.34
CA TRP A 2 -27.70 -6.36 32.37
C TRP A 2 -26.91 -7.07 33.48
N ARG A 3 -25.55 -7.03 33.47
CA ARG A 3 -24.71 -7.67 34.51
C ARG A 3 -24.10 -6.70 35.55
N ILE A 4 -24.28 -5.40 35.40
CA ILE A 4 -23.76 -4.39 36.33
C ILE A 4 -24.73 -4.15 37.51
N PHE A 5 -25.99 -4.56 37.39
CA PHE A 5 -27.02 -4.31 38.43
C PHE A 5 -27.03 -5.31 39.59
N ARG A 6 -26.18 -6.33 39.62
CA ARG A 6 -26.22 -7.39 40.66
C ARG A 6 -25.21 -7.22 41.80
N VAL A 7 -24.33 -6.22 41.76
CA VAL A 7 -23.33 -5.99 42.82
C VAL A 7 -23.80 -4.99 43.89
N TYR A 8 -24.96 -4.38 43.70
CA TYR A 8 -25.43 -3.29 44.59
C TYR A 8 -26.32 -3.73 45.79
N LYS A 9 -26.43 -5.02 46.11
CA LYS A 9 -27.33 -5.50 47.18
C LYS A 9 -26.65 -5.93 48.49
N SER A 10 -25.37 -5.70 48.71
CA SER A 10 -24.69 -6.17 49.93
C SER A 10 -23.92 -5.13 50.74
N CYS A 11 -24.35 -3.86 50.73
CA CYS A 11 -23.83 -2.87 51.70
C CYS A 11 -24.98 -2.19 52.44
N GLN A 12 -25.51 -2.85 53.47
CA GLN A 12 -26.22 -2.18 54.56
C GLN A 12 -25.18 -1.76 55.62
N TRP A 13 -25.42 -0.58 56.23
CA TRP A 13 -24.74 0.06 57.35
C TRP A 13 -23.71 1.14 57.00
N ILE A 14 -24.19 2.40 56.79
CA ILE A 14 -23.50 3.58 57.33
C ILE A 14 -24.54 4.65 57.63
N LYS A 15 -24.59 5.07 58.90
CA LYS A 15 -25.47 6.13 59.44
C LYS A 15 -24.93 7.50 59.01
N SER A 16 -25.57 8.16 58.09
CA SER A 16 -25.87 9.59 57.99
C SER A 16 -26.37 9.94 56.57
N PRO A 17 -27.64 10.35 56.39
CA PRO A 17 -28.23 10.60 55.07
C PRO A 17 -27.59 11.76 54.30
N GLY A 18 -27.02 12.75 54.99
CA GLY A 18 -26.46 13.94 54.34
C GLY A 18 -25.15 13.74 53.59
N ARG A 19 -24.28 12.84 54.02
CA ARG A 19 -23.00 12.56 53.35
C ARG A 19 -23.18 11.67 52.13
N TYR A 20 -24.22 10.86 52.09
CA TYR A 20 -24.52 9.98 50.95
C TYR A 20 -25.11 10.78 49.78
N LEU A 21 -25.91 11.77 50.04
CA LEU A 21 -26.47 12.68 49.03
C LEU A 21 -25.38 13.55 48.37
N LEU A 22 -24.47 14.14 49.20
CA LEU A 22 -23.36 14.95 48.68
C LEU A 22 -22.39 14.15 47.80
N ARG A 23 -22.05 12.93 48.22
CA ARG A 23 -21.11 12.08 47.46
C ARG A 23 -21.69 11.59 46.14
N ASN A 24 -22.99 11.28 46.09
CA ASN A 24 -23.68 10.94 44.86
C ASN A 24 -23.87 12.15 43.92
N PHE A 25 -24.05 13.36 44.52
CA PHE A 25 -24.16 14.59 43.74
C PHE A 25 -22.83 14.95 43.05
N GLU A 26 -21.68 14.82 43.73
CA GLU A 26 -20.36 15.03 43.17
C GLU A 26 -20.07 14.02 42.04
N LEU A 27 -20.42 12.75 42.20
CA LEU A 27 -20.26 11.72 41.20
C LEU A 27 -21.13 12.00 39.95
N VAL A 28 -22.40 12.37 40.15
CA VAL A 28 -23.32 12.73 39.08
C VAL A 28 -22.82 13.99 38.34
N LEU A 29 -22.39 15.01 39.09
CA LEU A 29 -21.86 16.24 38.53
C LEU A 29 -20.58 15.98 37.70
N THR A 30 -19.70 15.13 38.20
CA THR A 30 -18.48 14.73 37.47
C THR A 30 -18.82 14.01 36.17
N ILE A 31 -19.81 13.10 36.20
CA ILE A 31 -20.27 12.39 34.99
C ILE A 31 -20.89 13.37 33.99
N VAL A 32 -21.69 14.33 34.46
CA VAL A 32 -22.29 15.34 33.57
C VAL A 32 -21.23 16.25 32.95
N ILE A 33 -20.25 16.71 33.75
CA ILE A 33 -19.15 17.52 33.23
C ILE A 33 -18.35 16.76 32.18
N LEU A 34 -18.02 15.50 32.42
CA LEU A 34 -17.34 14.65 31.44
C LEU A 34 -18.16 14.48 30.16
N TRP A 35 -19.48 14.36 30.29
CA TRP A 35 -20.37 14.25 29.13
C TRP A 35 -20.45 15.54 28.33
N VAL A 36 -20.52 16.69 28.97
CA VAL A 36 -20.51 18.01 28.33
C VAL A 36 -19.17 18.27 27.65
N CYS A 37 -18.04 17.97 28.30
CA CYS A 37 -16.71 18.05 27.68
C CYS A 37 -16.59 17.16 26.42
N PHE A 38 -17.16 15.95 26.48
CA PHE A 38 -17.22 15.04 25.36
C PHE A 38 -18.01 15.61 24.16
N LEU A 39 -19.17 16.21 24.42
CA LEU A 39 -19.99 16.85 23.39
C LEU A 39 -19.30 18.09 22.78
N ILE A 40 -18.60 18.88 23.60
CA ILE A 40 -17.81 20.02 23.09
C ILE A 40 -16.68 19.55 22.19
N VAL A 41 -15.95 18.51 22.58
CA VAL A 41 -14.87 17.93 21.76
C VAL A 41 -15.43 17.39 20.44
N LEU A 42 -16.57 16.69 20.46
CA LEU A 42 -17.25 16.22 19.25
C LEU A 42 -17.65 17.38 18.32
N SER A 43 -18.23 18.47 18.90
CA SER A 43 -18.63 19.65 18.15
C SER A 43 -17.45 20.38 17.50
N LEU A 44 -16.32 20.50 18.22
CA LEU A 44 -15.10 21.08 17.70
C LEU A 44 -14.47 20.23 16.59
N TYR A 45 -14.58 18.91 16.69
CA TYR A 45 -14.11 17.97 15.67
C TYR A 45 -14.95 18.05 14.39
N GLN A 46 -16.28 18.14 14.51
CA GLN A 46 -17.16 18.35 13.38
C GLN A 46 -16.95 19.71 12.70
N LYS A 47 -16.73 20.79 13.47
CA LYS A 47 -16.40 22.12 12.92
C LYS A 47 -15.05 22.13 12.18
N LYS A 48 -14.06 21.40 12.66
CA LYS A 48 -12.74 21.29 12.00
C LYS A 48 -12.86 20.53 10.67
N GLY A 49 -13.60 19.43 10.63
CA GLY A 49 -13.86 18.67 9.39
C GLY A 49 -14.61 19.49 8.34
N ILE A 50 -15.55 20.35 8.73
CA ILE A 50 -16.32 21.20 7.81
C ILE A 50 -15.45 22.35 7.27
N ASN A 51 -14.52 22.90 8.06
CA ASN A 51 -13.62 23.96 7.60
C ASN A 51 -12.50 23.45 6.69
N ASP A 52 -12.06 22.21 6.87
CA ASP A 52 -11.08 21.59 5.97
C ASP A 52 -11.71 21.22 4.61
N VAL A 53 -12.99 20.86 4.57
CA VAL A 53 -13.75 20.62 3.32
C VAL A 53 -13.98 21.92 2.54
N LYS A 54 -14.24 23.07 3.21
CA LYS A 54 -14.46 24.35 2.51
C LYS A 54 -13.19 25.01 1.94
N LYS A 55 -12.00 24.51 2.30
CA LYS A 55 -10.71 25.02 1.79
C LYS A 55 -10.19 24.25 0.58
N SER A 56 -10.84 23.15 0.18
CA SER A 56 -10.43 22.28 -0.93
C SER A 56 -11.18 22.54 -2.24
N ASP A 57 -12.17 23.47 -2.27
CA ASP A 57 -13.03 23.72 -3.45
C ASP A 57 -12.43 24.69 -4.49
N TYR A 58 -11.16 25.00 -4.43
CA TYR A 58 -10.50 25.74 -5.48
C TYR A 58 -9.56 24.84 -6.29
N VAL A 59 -9.93 24.73 -7.57
CA VAL A 59 -9.23 24.11 -8.71
C VAL A 59 -9.67 22.67 -9.03
N LEU A 60 -10.88 22.56 -9.55
CA LEU A 60 -11.23 21.57 -10.57
C LEU A 60 -11.93 22.31 -11.72
N GLU A 61 -11.14 23.03 -12.49
CA GLU A 61 -11.56 23.38 -13.84
C GLU A 61 -11.34 22.20 -14.76
N LYS A 62 -12.42 21.81 -15.42
CA LYS A 62 -12.52 20.75 -16.39
C LYS A 62 -11.59 21.01 -17.58
N GLU A 63 -10.56 20.24 -17.75
CA GLU A 63 -10.00 19.98 -19.07
C GLU A 63 -10.22 18.51 -19.44
N LYS A 64 -11.24 18.29 -20.25
CA LYS A 64 -11.39 17.09 -21.07
C LYS A 64 -10.48 17.25 -22.28
N GLU A 65 -9.29 16.66 -22.22
CA GLU A 65 -8.50 16.41 -23.41
C GLU A 65 -8.22 14.91 -23.53
N PRO A 66 -8.38 14.35 -24.74
CA PRO A 66 -8.19 12.90 -24.94
C PRO A 66 -6.69 12.54 -24.92
N PHE A 67 -6.41 11.37 -24.39
CA PHE A 67 -5.12 10.71 -24.27
C PHE A 67 -4.50 10.44 -25.66
N GLY A 68 -4.02 11.47 -26.32
CA GLY A 68 -3.47 11.34 -27.65
C GLY A 68 -2.77 12.59 -28.15
N ARG A 69 -1.51 12.78 -27.74
CA ARG A 69 -0.45 13.48 -28.48
C ARG A 69 0.72 13.83 -27.59
N PHE A 70 1.68 12.91 -27.42
CA PHE A 70 3.05 13.31 -27.12
C PHE A 70 4.01 12.38 -27.86
N ILE A 71 4.35 12.74 -29.09
CA ILE A 71 5.45 12.17 -29.83
C ILE A 71 6.59 13.19 -29.79
N GLY A 72 7.62 12.93 -29.05
CA GLY A 72 8.84 13.72 -29.03
C GLY A 72 10.07 12.82 -29.08
N THR A 73 10.83 12.95 -30.15
CA THR A 73 12.09 12.25 -30.40
C THR A 73 13.22 12.88 -29.63
N SER A 74 14.00 12.10 -28.88
CA SER A 74 15.48 12.24 -28.82
C SER A 74 16.13 11.35 -27.75
N LYS A 75 17.27 10.80 -28.08
CA LYS A 75 18.27 10.25 -27.16
C LYS A 75 18.94 11.43 -26.44
N GLU A 76 18.35 11.92 -25.37
CA GLU A 76 19.01 12.87 -24.48
C GLU A 76 18.72 12.53 -23.04
N THR A 77 19.79 12.41 -22.30
CA THR A 77 19.90 12.23 -20.84
C THR A 77 18.95 13.11 -20.07
N TYR A 78 18.26 12.52 -19.11
CA TYR A 78 17.38 13.18 -18.16
C TYR A 78 18.08 14.34 -17.44
N ALA A 79 17.82 15.56 -17.87
CA ALA A 79 18.24 16.75 -17.17
C ALA A 79 17.19 17.85 -17.36
N ASP A 80 16.46 18.16 -16.30
CA ASP A 80 15.93 19.50 -16.12
C ASP A 80 17.11 20.45 -15.82
N LYS A 81 17.00 21.70 -16.27
CA LYS A 81 18.09 22.67 -16.21
C LYS A 81 18.77 22.68 -14.83
N GLY A 82 19.93 22.04 -14.73
CA GLY A 82 20.92 22.26 -13.69
C GLY A 82 21.14 21.18 -12.63
N LYS A 83 20.30 20.17 -12.47
CA LYS A 83 20.61 19.04 -11.57
C LYS A 83 20.86 17.77 -12.37
N LYS A 84 22.13 17.52 -12.70
CA LYS A 84 22.57 16.17 -13.05
C LYS A 84 22.15 15.23 -11.92
N ILE A 85 21.34 14.23 -12.23
CA ILE A 85 21.07 13.11 -11.29
C ILE A 85 22.45 12.55 -10.93
N LYS A 86 22.95 12.84 -9.73
CA LYS A 86 24.19 12.22 -9.25
C LYS A 86 23.93 10.72 -9.22
N PRO A 87 24.74 9.89 -9.93
CA PRO A 87 24.63 8.46 -9.82
C PRO A 87 24.73 8.12 -8.32
N THR A 88 23.70 7.51 -7.78
CA THR A 88 23.79 6.89 -6.45
C THR A 88 24.76 5.73 -6.55
N SER A 89 25.53 5.46 -5.50
CA SER A 89 26.49 4.35 -5.47
C SER A 89 25.82 2.96 -5.59
N PHE A 90 24.50 2.90 -5.62
CA PHE A 90 23.68 1.67 -5.72
C PHE A 90 22.41 1.94 -6.55
N PRO A 91 21.78 0.88 -7.08
CA PRO A 91 20.55 0.98 -7.86
C PRO A 91 19.43 1.72 -7.13
N LEU A 92 18.60 2.43 -7.89
CA LEU A 92 17.41 3.08 -7.36
C LEU A 92 16.35 2.05 -6.92
N LEU A 93 16.21 0.96 -7.70
CA LEU A 93 15.23 -0.09 -7.49
C LEU A 93 15.86 -1.48 -7.62
N THR A 94 15.58 -2.37 -6.67
CA THR A 94 15.67 -3.82 -6.87
C THR A 94 14.24 -4.33 -7.10
N LEU A 95 13.96 -4.78 -8.33
CA LEU A 95 12.65 -5.30 -8.73
C LEU A 95 12.73 -6.80 -8.90
N PHE A 96 11.86 -7.53 -8.23
CA PHE A 96 11.86 -8.99 -8.28
C PHE A 96 10.52 -9.57 -8.70
N THR A 97 10.58 -10.79 -9.22
CA THR A 97 9.44 -11.60 -9.62
C THR A 97 9.71 -13.08 -9.45
N THR A 98 8.72 -13.90 -9.75
CA THR A 98 8.80 -15.34 -9.86
C THR A 98 7.88 -15.82 -10.96
N TRP A 99 8.21 -16.93 -11.62
CA TRP A 99 7.30 -17.62 -12.51
C TRP A 99 7.58 -19.13 -12.56
N VAL A 100 6.62 -19.86 -13.07
CA VAL A 100 6.77 -21.28 -13.38
C VAL A 100 7.16 -21.40 -14.84
N ASP A 101 8.10 -22.29 -15.15
CA ASP A 101 8.50 -22.59 -16.54
C ASP A 101 7.33 -23.24 -17.29
N ARG A 102 6.73 -22.46 -18.21
CA ARG A 102 5.62 -22.87 -19.07
C ARG A 102 5.84 -22.38 -20.49
N LYS A 103 5.83 -23.28 -21.44
CA LYS A 103 6.10 -22.97 -22.85
C LYS A 103 5.21 -21.89 -23.42
N GLU A 104 3.93 -21.88 -23.05
CA GLU A 104 2.95 -20.89 -23.51
C GLU A 104 3.24 -19.47 -22.99
N LYS A 105 4.07 -19.33 -21.96
CA LYS A 105 4.47 -18.03 -21.37
C LYS A 105 5.87 -17.56 -21.80
N TYR A 106 6.63 -18.34 -22.59
CA TYR A 106 8.01 -17.99 -22.95
C TYR A 106 8.14 -16.64 -23.66
N LEU A 107 7.22 -16.32 -24.57
CA LEU A 107 7.26 -15.03 -25.26
C LEU A 107 7.12 -13.87 -24.28
N VAL A 108 6.15 -13.96 -23.37
CA VAL A 108 5.88 -12.95 -22.33
C VAL A 108 7.07 -12.82 -21.38
N GLN A 109 7.60 -13.94 -20.88
CA GLN A 109 8.75 -13.97 -19.98
C GLN A 109 10.03 -13.41 -20.64
N ASN A 110 10.29 -13.75 -21.89
CA ASN A 110 11.42 -13.22 -22.63
C ASN A 110 11.36 -11.69 -22.78
N ARG A 111 10.18 -11.16 -23.12
CA ARG A 111 9.96 -9.71 -23.18
C ARG A 111 10.15 -9.03 -21.82
N THR A 112 9.68 -9.65 -20.74
CA THR A 112 9.89 -9.13 -19.37
C THR A 112 11.37 -9.10 -19.04
N ILE A 113 12.14 -10.14 -19.38
CA ILE A 113 13.60 -10.16 -19.19
C ILE A 113 14.27 -9.00 -19.94
N GLU A 114 13.92 -8.80 -21.22
CA GLU A 114 14.47 -7.73 -22.05
C GLU A 114 14.08 -6.33 -21.56
N ASN A 115 12.84 -6.16 -21.15
CA ASN A 115 12.35 -4.88 -20.65
C ASN A 115 13.05 -4.49 -19.34
N TRP A 116 13.08 -5.38 -18.35
CA TRP A 116 13.61 -5.01 -17.05
C TRP A 116 15.13 -4.80 -17.07
N ILE A 117 15.88 -5.55 -17.91
CA ILE A 117 17.32 -5.34 -18.05
C ILE A 117 17.65 -3.99 -18.72
N SER A 118 16.74 -3.46 -19.55
CA SER A 118 16.93 -2.18 -20.25
C SER A 118 17.00 -0.97 -19.29
N PHE A 119 16.55 -1.13 -18.03
CA PHE A 119 16.61 -0.08 -17.01
C PHE A 119 17.94 0.02 -16.26
N ARG A 120 18.93 -0.85 -16.56
CA ARG A 120 20.24 -0.69 -15.92
C ARG A 120 20.88 0.65 -16.28
N PRO A 121 21.61 1.28 -15.37
CA PRO A 121 22.00 0.83 -14.03
C PRO A 121 21.00 1.20 -12.91
N TYR A 122 19.86 1.82 -13.23
CA TYR A 122 18.90 2.33 -12.24
C TYR A 122 18.11 1.20 -11.56
N MET A 123 17.88 0.11 -12.28
CA MET A 123 17.14 -1.03 -11.75
C MET A 123 17.95 -2.31 -11.80
N GLN A 124 17.85 -3.11 -10.75
CA GLN A 124 18.42 -4.44 -10.65
C GLN A 124 17.32 -5.49 -10.65
N PRO A 125 17.14 -6.24 -11.76
CA PRO A 125 16.13 -7.27 -11.83
C PRO A 125 16.57 -8.56 -11.12
N VAL A 126 15.62 -9.21 -10.42
CA VAL A 126 15.84 -10.45 -9.66
C VAL A 126 14.73 -11.44 -9.97
N ILE A 127 15.10 -12.68 -10.27
CA ILE A 127 14.17 -13.81 -10.36
C ILE A 127 14.27 -14.69 -9.11
N PHE A 128 13.14 -15.05 -8.53
CA PHE A 128 13.06 -16.11 -7.53
C PHE A 128 12.64 -17.41 -8.19
N THR A 129 13.52 -18.41 -8.14
CA THR A 129 13.27 -19.72 -8.76
C THR A 129 14.05 -20.83 -8.07
N ASN A 130 13.49 -22.05 -8.10
CA ASN A 130 14.18 -23.28 -7.74
C ASN A 130 14.56 -24.12 -8.97
N ASP A 131 14.27 -23.63 -10.18
CA ASP A 131 14.65 -24.23 -11.45
C ASP A 131 16.05 -23.73 -11.85
N THR A 132 17.03 -24.62 -11.86
CA THR A 132 18.43 -24.32 -12.20
C THR A 132 18.63 -23.90 -13.66
N LYS A 133 17.78 -24.39 -14.57
CA LYS A 133 17.82 -24.01 -15.98
C LYS A 133 17.35 -22.57 -16.15
N LEU A 134 16.22 -22.23 -15.53
CA LEU A 134 15.68 -20.88 -15.55
C LEU A 134 16.64 -19.90 -14.85
N GLU A 135 17.22 -20.28 -13.71
CA GLU A 135 18.25 -19.50 -13.03
C GLU A 135 19.42 -19.18 -13.97
N SER A 136 19.97 -20.21 -14.65
CA SER A 136 21.08 -20.05 -15.58
C SER A 136 20.71 -19.12 -16.74
N GLN A 137 19.56 -19.28 -17.35
CA GLN A 137 19.06 -18.44 -18.43
C GLN A 137 18.92 -16.97 -18.02
N CYS A 138 18.36 -16.70 -16.86
CA CYS A 138 18.21 -15.35 -16.34
C CYS A 138 19.57 -14.70 -16.04
N ARG A 139 20.50 -15.45 -15.40
CA ARG A 139 21.85 -14.95 -15.13
C ARG A 139 22.64 -14.61 -16.39
N GLN A 140 22.57 -15.44 -17.43
CA GLN A 140 23.19 -15.17 -18.72
C GLN A 140 22.67 -13.90 -19.39
N ARG A 141 21.42 -13.53 -19.12
CA ARG A 141 20.79 -12.29 -19.60
C ARG A 141 20.97 -11.10 -18.65
N GLY A 142 21.82 -11.25 -17.62
CA GLY A 142 22.16 -10.17 -16.71
C GLY A 142 21.22 -9.98 -15.52
N TRP A 143 20.26 -10.87 -15.29
CA TRP A 143 19.44 -10.85 -14.09
C TRP A 143 20.18 -11.50 -12.89
N ASN A 144 19.78 -11.12 -11.70
CA ASN A 144 20.12 -11.88 -10.51
C ASN A 144 19.09 -12.97 -10.28
N ALA A 145 19.48 -14.06 -9.63
CA ALA A 145 18.59 -15.13 -9.28
C ALA A 145 18.77 -15.50 -7.80
N LEU A 146 17.65 -15.68 -7.13
CA LEU A 146 17.55 -16.12 -5.74
C LEU A 146 16.69 -17.38 -5.67
N THR A 147 17.04 -18.26 -4.72
CA THR A 147 16.26 -19.48 -4.44
C THR A 147 14.99 -19.13 -3.68
N LEU A 148 13.86 -19.72 -4.06
CA LEU A 148 12.62 -19.68 -3.30
C LEU A 148 12.76 -20.58 -2.07
N LYS A 149 13.01 -19.99 -0.89
CA LYS A 149 13.20 -20.74 0.36
C LYS A 149 11.91 -20.97 1.11
N GLN A 150 10.99 -20.00 1.04
CA GLN A 150 9.73 -20.03 1.79
C GLN A 150 8.56 -20.14 0.81
N THR A 151 8.00 -21.32 0.76
CA THR A 151 6.84 -21.65 -0.04
C THR A 151 5.81 -22.34 0.83
N PHE A 152 4.54 -22.26 0.42
CA PHE A 152 3.43 -22.95 1.05
C PHE A 152 2.53 -23.58 -0.03
N LEU A 153 1.62 -24.49 0.32
CA LEU A 153 0.70 -25.12 -0.62
C LEU A 153 1.40 -25.61 -1.91
N GLU A 154 2.28 -26.60 -1.77
CA GLU A 154 2.98 -27.25 -2.91
C GLU A 154 3.87 -26.31 -3.74
N GLY A 155 4.55 -25.40 -3.07
CA GLY A 155 5.57 -24.56 -3.72
C GLY A 155 5.10 -23.17 -4.09
N VAL A 156 3.94 -22.71 -3.62
CA VAL A 156 3.48 -21.34 -3.83
C VAL A 156 4.29 -20.36 -3.01
N PRO A 157 4.89 -19.31 -3.63
CA PRO A 157 5.73 -18.36 -2.93
C PRO A 157 4.98 -17.51 -1.89
N VAL A 158 5.62 -17.28 -0.75
CA VAL A 158 5.16 -16.34 0.28
C VAL A 158 5.82 -14.98 0.06
N LEU A 159 5.04 -13.96 -0.26
CA LEU A 159 5.54 -12.68 -0.74
C LEU A 159 6.49 -11.98 0.24
N LYS A 160 6.13 -11.94 1.55
CA LYS A 160 6.95 -11.22 2.54
C LYS A 160 8.39 -11.72 2.61
N TYR A 161 8.61 -13.03 2.49
CA TYR A 161 9.95 -13.60 2.55
C TYR A 161 10.78 -13.27 1.31
N MET A 162 10.15 -13.10 0.15
CA MET A 162 10.85 -12.62 -1.05
C MET A 162 11.33 -11.18 -0.84
N TYR A 163 10.54 -10.29 -0.23
CA TYR A 163 10.99 -8.94 0.14
C TYR A 163 12.13 -8.97 1.13
N LEU A 164 11.99 -9.72 2.22
CA LEU A 164 13.01 -9.81 3.26
C LEU A 164 14.35 -10.35 2.73
N ASP A 165 14.31 -11.39 1.90
CA ASP A 165 15.54 -11.96 1.30
C ASP A 165 16.16 -10.97 0.30
N THR A 166 15.34 -10.27 -0.50
CA THR A 166 15.80 -9.22 -1.42
C THR A 166 16.47 -8.06 -0.67
N MET A 167 15.83 -7.53 0.37
CA MET A 167 16.37 -6.43 1.18
C MET A 167 17.63 -6.81 1.96
N HIS A 168 17.78 -8.09 2.30
CA HIS A 168 19.00 -8.59 2.93
C HIS A 168 20.17 -8.68 1.96
N ARG A 169 19.91 -9.05 0.70
CA ARG A 169 20.97 -9.33 -0.29
C ARG A 169 21.36 -8.15 -1.16
N PHE A 170 20.48 -7.18 -1.35
CA PHE A 170 20.71 -6.05 -2.24
C PHE A 170 20.57 -4.74 -1.48
N ASN A 171 21.32 -3.73 -1.93
CA ASN A 171 21.19 -2.38 -1.43
C ASN A 171 20.60 -1.49 -2.53
N SER A 172 19.38 -0.99 -2.31
CA SER A 172 18.65 -0.08 -3.20
C SER A 172 17.81 0.90 -2.40
N THR A 173 17.40 2.00 -3.02
CA THR A 173 16.46 2.93 -2.39
C THR A 173 15.09 2.29 -2.23
N PHE A 174 14.65 1.56 -3.26
CA PHE A 174 13.37 0.88 -3.31
C PHE A 174 13.52 -0.61 -3.57
N TYR A 175 12.56 -1.37 -3.08
CA TYR A 175 12.42 -2.80 -3.32
C TYR A 175 11.01 -3.07 -3.83
N GLY A 176 10.86 -3.83 -4.90
CA GLY A 176 9.56 -4.05 -5.50
C GLY A 176 9.35 -5.47 -6.00
N TYR A 177 8.11 -5.93 -5.87
CA TYR A 177 7.57 -7.08 -6.59
C TYR A 177 6.75 -6.60 -7.77
N SER A 178 6.83 -7.29 -8.89
CA SER A 178 5.87 -7.17 -9.97
C SER A 178 5.57 -8.54 -10.56
N ASN A 179 4.35 -8.70 -11.09
CA ASN A 179 4.03 -9.88 -11.88
C ASN A 179 4.98 -10.02 -13.07
N SER A 180 5.25 -11.27 -13.46
CA SER A 180 6.26 -11.62 -14.45
C SER A 180 5.89 -11.31 -15.90
N ASP A 181 4.73 -10.73 -16.12
CA ASP A 181 4.16 -10.38 -17.43
C ASP A 181 3.97 -8.86 -17.60
N ILE A 182 4.57 -8.08 -16.69
CA ILE A 182 4.50 -6.62 -16.70
C ILE A 182 5.74 -6.02 -17.39
N LEU A 183 5.49 -5.17 -18.37
CA LEU A 183 6.50 -4.31 -18.99
C LEU A 183 6.32 -2.87 -18.49
N PHE A 184 7.44 -2.17 -18.32
CA PHE A 184 7.46 -0.78 -17.90
C PHE A 184 8.06 0.13 -18.96
N ASN A 185 7.69 1.41 -18.94
CA ASN A 185 8.38 2.47 -19.70
C ASN A 185 9.24 3.33 -18.74
N ASP A 186 9.87 4.37 -19.30
CA ASP A 186 10.77 5.28 -18.56
C ASP A 186 10.07 6.04 -17.41
N GLY A 187 8.74 6.13 -17.42
CA GLY A 187 7.96 6.68 -16.33
C GLY A 187 8.25 6.03 -14.97
N LEU A 188 8.62 4.74 -14.96
CA LEU A 188 9.06 4.05 -13.74
C LEU A 188 10.21 4.79 -13.05
N ILE A 189 11.30 5.07 -13.77
CA ILE A 189 12.47 5.71 -13.17
C ILE A 189 12.20 7.17 -12.80
N MET A 190 11.49 7.91 -13.67
CA MET A 190 11.14 9.31 -13.40
C MET A 190 10.30 9.44 -12.12
N THR A 191 9.32 8.57 -11.96
CA THR A 191 8.45 8.55 -10.78
C THR A 191 9.22 8.20 -9.51
N LEU A 192 10.06 7.17 -9.54
CA LEU A 192 10.84 6.76 -8.37
C LEU A 192 11.88 7.82 -7.96
N VAL A 193 12.47 8.54 -8.90
CA VAL A 193 13.37 9.67 -8.58
C VAL A 193 12.60 10.78 -7.84
N THR A 194 11.41 11.14 -8.32
CA THR A 194 10.57 12.16 -7.67
C THR A 194 10.15 11.72 -6.26
N ILE A 195 9.73 10.46 -6.10
CA ILE A 195 9.32 9.93 -4.79
C ILE A 195 10.51 9.83 -3.84
N ARG A 196 11.72 9.50 -4.30
CA ARG A 196 12.93 9.52 -3.49
C ARG A 196 13.20 10.89 -2.87
N GLU A 197 13.02 11.97 -3.63
CA GLU A 197 13.17 13.34 -3.12
C GLU A 197 12.11 13.64 -2.04
N PHE A 198 10.87 13.21 -2.24
CA PHE A 198 9.80 13.34 -1.25
C PHE A 198 10.13 12.60 0.06
N ILE A 199 10.61 11.35 -0.01
CA ILE A 199 10.97 10.53 1.16
C ILE A 199 12.12 11.17 1.94
N GLY A 200 13.09 11.78 1.27
CA GLY A 200 14.22 12.48 1.91
C GLY A 200 13.78 13.60 2.84
N VAL A 201 12.58 14.15 2.64
CA VAL A 201 11.98 15.22 3.47
C VAL A 201 10.96 14.66 4.47
N ASN A 202 10.17 13.68 4.06
CA ASN A 202 9.08 13.08 4.84
C ASN A 202 9.48 11.65 5.25
N HIS A 203 10.16 11.51 6.36
CA HIS A 203 10.61 10.21 6.85
C HIS A 203 9.44 9.26 7.14
N GLY A 204 9.52 8.04 6.64
CA GLY A 204 8.56 6.97 6.91
C GLY A 204 8.41 5.97 5.77
N PRO A 205 7.79 4.83 6.03
CA PRO A 205 7.58 3.80 5.03
C PRO A 205 6.59 4.25 3.95
N VAL A 206 6.87 3.84 2.72
CA VAL A 206 6.05 4.16 1.54
C VAL A 206 5.72 2.89 0.77
N LEU A 207 4.48 2.80 0.30
CA LEU A 207 4.02 1.87 -0.74
C LEU A 207 3.71 2.64 -2.01
N ILE A 208 4.32 2.27 -3.12
CA ILE A 208 4.07 2.78 -4.47
C ILE A 208 3.43 1.66 -5.26
N THR A 209 2.27 1.92 -5.83
CA THR A 209 1.52 0.97 -6.65
C THR A 209 0.73 1.72 -7.72
N GLY A 210 0.03 1.01 -8.57
CA GLY A 210 -0.83 1.60 -9.58
C GLY A 210 -1.50 0.55 -10.44
N ARG A 211 -2.44 0.99 -11.25
CA ARG A 211 -3.25 0.17 -12.14
C ARG A 211 -2.41 -0.30 -13.33
N ARG A 212 -2.77 -1.43 -13.89
CA ARG A 212 -2.15 -1.96 -15.12
C ARG A 212 -2.96 -1.62 -16.36
N THR A 213 -2.30 -1.64 -17.52
CA THR A 213 -2.93 -1.57 -18.83
C THR A 213 -2.79 -2.93 -19.52
N ASN A 214 -3.90 -3.58 -19.84
CA ASN A 214 -3.91 -4.89 -20.49
C ASN A 214 -3.75 -4.74 -22.00
N VAL A 215 -2.83 -5.50 -22.60
CA VAL A 215 -2.67 -5.64 -24.05
C VAL A 215 -2.58 -7.11 -24.43
N ASP A 216 -3.02 -7.43 -25.65
CA ASP A 216 -2.82 -8.77 -26.21
C ASP A 216 -1.32 -9.07 -26.37
N TYR A 217 -0.84 -10.15 -25.76
CA TYR A 217 0.57 -10.57 -25.85
C TYR A 217 1.02 -10.90 -27.26
N LYS A 218 0.09 -11.19 -28.19
CA LYS A 218 0.40 -11.48 -29.59
C LYS A 218 0.82 -10.24 -30.40
N LEU A 219 0.50 -9.04 -29.90
CA LEU A 219 0.89 -7.80 -30.58
C LEU A 219 2.43 -7.69 -30.67
N PRO A 220 2.97 -7.24 -31.82
CA PRO A 220 4.40 -7.01 -31.96
C PRO A 220 4.90 -6.02 -30.90
N CYS A 221 5.96 -6.41 -30.20
CA CYS A 221 6.51 -5.63 -29.10
C CYS A 221 8.03 -5.70 -29.09
N ASN A 222 8.70 -4.55 -29.18
CA ASN A 222 10.10 -4.41 -28.83
C ASN A 222 10.18 -4.01 -27.33
N ALA A 223 10.40 -5.00 -26.47
CA ALA A 223 10.31 -4.83 -25.03
C ALA A 223 11.44 -3.98 -24.44
N SER A 224 12.58 -3.84 -25.12
CA SER A 224 13.69 -2.97 -24.69
C SER A 224 13.51 -1.51 -25.11
N ASP A 225 12.54 -1.19 -25.96
CA ASP A 225 12.23 0.17 -26.40
C ASP A 225 11.03 0.73 -25.62
N TRP A 226 11.29 1.62 -24.68
CA TRP A 226 10.27 2.24 -23.82
C TRP A 226 9.22 3.04 -24.62
N LYS A 227 9.61 3.62 -25.78
CA LYS A 227 8.65 4.29 -26.66
C LYS A 227 7.70 3.29 -27.30
N ASN A 228 8.21 2.14 -27.72
CA ASN A 228 7.38 1.07 -28.26
C ASN A 228 6.38 0.57 -27.21
N ILE A 229 6.81 0.42 -25.94
CA ILE A 229 5.91 0.08 -24.82
C ILE A 229 4.81 1.13 -24.67
N THR A 230 5.15 2.42 -24.71
CA THR A 230 4.17 3.52 -24.62
C THR A 230 3.20 3.52 -25.80
N ILE A 231 3.67 3.29 -27.03
CA ILE A 231 2.80 3.20 -28.21
C ILE A 231 1.87 1.98 -28.10
N LEU A 232 2.41 0.84 -27.66
CA LEU A 232 1.65 -0.40 -27.52
C LEU A 232 0.52 -0.24 -26.47
N SER A 233 0.75 0.51 -25.40
CA SER A 233 -0.27 0.75 -24.38
C SER A 233 -1.53 1.47 -24.91
N GLN A 234 -1.42 2.25 -25.99
CA GLN A 234 -2.55 2.91 -26.64
C GLN A 234 -3.55 1.92 -27.27
N LYS A 235 -3.12 0.68 -27.51
CA LYS A 235 -3.97 -0.42 -27.98
C LYS A 235 -4.58 -1.24 -26.85
N GLY A 236 -4.24 -0.89 -25.61
CA GLY A 236 -4.66 -1.60 -24.40
C GLY A 236 -5.82 -0.91 -23.69
N ASN A 237 -6.26 -1.58 -22.64
CA ASN A 237 -7.32 -1.08 -21.76
C ASN A 237 -6.76 -0.93 -20.34
N LEU A 238 -6.85 0.27 -19.78
CA LEU A 238 -6.54 0.50 -18.36
C LEU A 238 -7.59 -0.24 -17.53
N VAL A 239 -7.12 -1.10 -16.63
CA VAL A 239 -7.97 -1.88 -15.73
C VAL A 239 -8.50 -0.97 -14.61
N ASP A 240 -9.55 -1.39 -13.92
CA ASP A 240 -10.10 -0.68 -12.78
C ASP A 240 -9.10 -0.59 -11.59
N HIS A 241 -9.47 0.17 -10.58
CA HIS A 241 -8.64 0.45 -9.42
C HIS A 241 -8.48 -0.71 -8.42
N PHE A 242 -9.16 -1.83 -8.66
CA PHE A 242 -9.04 -3.03 -7.81
C PHE A 242 -7.87 -3.93 -8.20
N SER A 243 -7.18 -3.65 -9.31
CA SER A 243 -6.16 -4.53 -9.87
C SER A 243 -4.80 -3.82 -9.95
N ALA A 244 -3.87 -4.25 -9.12
CA ALA A 244 -2.49 -3.79 -9.10
C ALA A 244 -1.53 -4.98 -9.23
N ASP A 245 -0.55 -4.87 -10.14
CA ASP A 245 0.38 -5.95 -10.45
C ASP A 245 1.83 -5.64 -10.06
N TYR A 246 2.06 -4.50 -9.41
CA TYR A 246 3.36 -4.14 -8.87
C TYR A 246 3.21 -3.40 -7.53
N PHE A 247 4.17 -3.67 -6.64
CA PHE A 247 4.25 -3.08 -5.30
C PHE A 247 5.69 -2.72 -5.04
N ILE A 248 6.00 -1.43 -4.93
CA ILE A 248 7.34 -0.93 -4.68
C ILE A 248 7.33 -0.26 -3.31
N THR A 249 8.27 -0.63 -2.44
CA THR A 249 8.33 -0.13 -1.06
C THR A 249 9.71 0.41 -0.73
N THR A 250 9.77 1.26 0.28
CA THR A 250 11.01 1.62 0.95
C THR A 250 11.50 0.48 1.83
N LYS A 251 12.76 0.54 2.27
CA LYS A 251 13.39 -0.50 3.09
C LYS A 251 12.75 -0.64 4.47
N ASP A 252 12.20 0.44 5.01
CA ASP A 252 11.53 0.50 6.31
C ASP A 252 10.06 0.08 6.29
N PHE A 253 9.54 -0.37 5.13
CA PHE A 253 8.21 -0.95 5.07
C PHE A 253 8.13 -2.21 5.95
N PRO A 254 7.11 -2.35 6.81
CA PRO A 254 7.08 -3.39 7.85
C PRO A 254 6.68 -4.77 7.31
N TRP A 255 7.43 -5.31 6.35
CA TRP A 255 7.21 -6.63 5.77
C TRP A 255 7.20 -7.75 6.80
N GLN A 256 7.94 -7.59 7.91
CA GLN A 256 7.96 -8.56 9.01
C GLN A 256 6.57 -8.73 9.66
N GLU A 257 5.78 -7.66 9.70
CA GLU A 257 4.45 -7.65 10.32
C GLU A 257 3.34 -8.08 9.34
N MET A 258 3.63 -8.18 8.04
CA MET A 258 2.70 -8.68 7.02
C MET A 258 2.43 -10.16 7.25
N GLU A 259 1.20 -10.60 7.01
CA GLU A 259 0.84 -12.01 6.97
C GLU A 259 1.58 -12.75 5.85
N GLU A 260 1.64 -14.07 5.97
CA GLU A 260 2.27 -14.95 4.97
C GLU A 260 1.36 -15.16 3.75
N ILE A 261 0.99 -14.04 3.11
CA ILE A 261 0.15 -14.06 1.90
C ILE A 261 0.88 -14.72 0.74
N LEU A 262 0.12 -15.49 -0.03
CA LEU A 262 0.59 -16.27 -1.15
C LEU A 262 0.40 -15.54 -2.47
N LEU A 263 1.43 -15.54 -3.31
CA LEU A 263 1.34 -15.01 -4.66
C LEU A 263 0.39 -15.85 -5.54
N GLY A 264 -0.28 -15.17 -6.47
CA GLY A 264 -1.23 -15.82 -7.39
C GLY A 264 -2.46 -16.41 -6.70
N ARG A 265 -2.79 -15.95 -5.50
CA ARG A 265 -4.07 -16.17 -4.82
C ARG A 265 -4.86 -14.86 -4.79
N MET A 266 -6.17 -14.97 -4.65
CA MET A 266 -7.04 -13.79 -4.64
C MET A 266 -6.69 -12.83 -3.50
N ARG A 267 -6.94 -11.56 -3.69
CA ARG A 267 -6.82 -10.48 -2.68
C ARG A 267 -5.39 -10.15 -2.24
N THR A 268 -4.35 -10.62 -2.93
CA THR A 268 -2.96 -10.26 -2.62
C THR A 268 -2.75 -8.75 -2.69
N ASP A 269 -3.13 -8.14 -3.78
CA ASP A 269 -3.05 -6.71 -4.09
C ASP A 269 -3.89 -5.88 -3.10
N ASN A 270 -5.14 -6.24 -2.93
CA ASN A 270 -6.04 -5.54 -2.03
C ASN A 270 -5.54 -5.58 -0.58
N TRP A 271 -4.96 -6.71 -0.12
CA TRP A 271 -4.42 -6.78 1.22
C TRP A 271 -3.21 -5.91 1.43
N ILE A 272 -2.26 -5.85 0.49
CA ILE A 272 -1.07 -5.02 0.62
C ILE A 272 -1.45 -3.54 0.77
N ILE A 273 -2.41 -3.05 -0.02
CA ILE A 273 -2.91 -1.68 0.06
C ILE A 273 -3.64 -1.45 1.40
N GLN A 274 -4.60 -2.32 1.74
CA GLN A 274 -5.36 -2.21 2.99
C GLN A 274 -4.46 -2.30 4.23
N PHE A 275 -3.49 -3.20 4.26
CA PHE A 275 -2.49 -3.30 5.33
C PHE A 275 -1.71 -2.00 5.50
N SER A 276 -1.28 -1.41 4.38
CA SER A 276 -0.54 -0.14 4.41
C SER A 276 -1.38 0.99 4.99
N LEU A 277 -2.65 1.09 4.61
CA LEU A 277 -3.58 2.08 5.14
C LEU A 277 -3.87 1.85 6.64
N LEU A 278 -4.05 0.60 7.07
CA LEU A 278 -4.24 0.23 8.48
C LEU A 278 -3.03 0.58 9.34
N LYS A 279 -1.84 0.57 8.77
CA LYS A 279 -0.57 0.92 9.44
C LYS A 279 -0.20 2.40 9.31
N ASN A 280 -1.06 3.24 8.71
CA ASN A 280 -0.77 4.64 8.39
C ASN A 280 0.49 4.82 7.54
N ILE A 281 0.81 3.84 6.69
CA ILE A 281 1.91 3.92 5.72
C ILE A 281 1.46 4.82 4.57
N THR A 282 2.36 5.66 4.08
CA THR A 282 2.10 6.49 2.91
C THR A 282 1.89 5.62 1.66
N VAL A 283 0.68 5.61 1.12
CA VAL A 283 0.35 4.93 -0.14
C VAL A 283 0.31 5.96 -1.27
N ILE A 284 1.00 5.65 -2.37
CA ILE A 284 1.11 6.51 -3.55
C ILE A 284 0.57 5.73 -4.75
N ASP A 285 -0.50 6.22 -5.36
CA ASP A 285 -0.97 5.74 -6.66
C ASP A 285 -0.15 6.40 -7.77
N SER A 286 0.58 5.59 -8.50
CA SER A 286 1.43 6.01 -9.62
C SER A 286 0.88 5.59 -10.99
N THR A 287 -0.40 5.30 -11.10
CA THR A 287 -1.08 4.85 -12.33
C THR A 287 -0.81 5.80 -13.50
N LEU A 288 -0.82 7.12 -13.26
CA LEU A 288 -0.68 8.12 -14.32
C LEU A 288 0.76 8.33 -14.78
N THR A 289 1.76 7.80 -14.07
CA THR A 289 3.18 8.04 -14.37
C THR A 289 3.99 6.75 -14.54
N ILE A 290 3.62 5.66 -13.90
CA ILE A 290 4.20 4.35 -14.10
C ILE A 290 3.26 3.53 -15.00
N LEU A 291 3.62 3.40 -16.27
CA LEU A 291 2.93 2.49 -17.15
C LEU A 291 3.33 1.04 -16.81
N ALA A 292 2.39 0.28 -16.26
CA ALA A 292 2.50 -1.16 -16.07
C ALA A 292 1.71 -1.87 -17.17
N LEU A 293 2.40 -2.28 -18.24
CA LEU A 293 1.79 -2.92 -19.40
C LEU A 293 1.73 -4.43 -19.20
N HIS A 294 0.55 -4.94 -18.94
CA HIS A 294 0.29 -6.36 -18.73
C HIS A 294 0.06 -7.09 -20.05
N GLN A 295 0.90 -8.07 -20.36
CA GLN A 295 0.81 -8.91 -21.55
C GLN A 295 -0.22 -10.02 -21.32
N THR A 296 -1.48 -9.76 -21.66
CA THR A 296 -2.60 -10.70 -21.45
C THR A 296 -2.45 -11.91 -22.38
N THR A 297 -2.25 -13.07 -21.80
CA THR A 297 -2.18 -14.36 -22.50
C THR A 297 -3.58 -14.99 -22.64
N GLU A 298 -3.65 -16.16 -23.29
CA GLU A 298 -4.91 -16.92 -23.42
C GLU A 298 -5.50 -17.37 -22.08
N ALA A 299 -4.67 -17.46 -21.02
CA ALA A 299 -5.13 -17.74 -19.67
C ALA A 299 -5.98 -16.59 -19.07
N GLY A 300 -5.97 -15.40 -19.71
CA GLY A 300 -6.76 -14.25 -19.31
C GLY A 300 -6.19 -13.50 -18.09
N ASN A 301 -7.04 -12.66 -17.48
CA ASN A 301 -6.65 -11.77 -16.38
C ASN A 301 -7.05 -12.28 -15.00
N ALA A 302 -7.75 -13.39 -14.91
CA ALA A 302 -8.32 -13.93 -13.68
C ALA A 302 -7.75 -15.32 -13.31
N GLU A 303 -6.47 -15.57 -13.62
CA GLU A 303 -5.81 -16.85 -13.33
C GLU A 303 -5.93 -17.24 -11.84
N SER A 304 -5.93 -16.28 -10.92
CA SER A 304 -6.05 -16.54 -9.47
C SER A 304 -7.38 -17.18 -9.08
N GLU A 305 -8.46 -16.92 -9.84
CA GLU A 305 -9.80 -17.44 -9.56
C GLU A 305 -9.92 -18.94 -9.84
N SER A 306 -9.13 -19.47 -10.75
CA SER A 306 -9.10 -20.89 -11.12
C SER A 306 -8.15 -21.73 -10.25
N LYS A 307 -7.33 -21.10 -9.39
CA LYS A 307 -6.32 -21.80 -8.58
C LYS A 307 -6.96 -22.53 -7.38
N PRO A 308 -6.44 -23.71 -7.01
CA PRO A 308 -6.80 -24.32 -5.75
C PRO A 308 -6.45 -23.40 -4.59
N ASN A 309 -7.25 -23.45 -3.52
CA ASN A 309 -7.07 -22.58 -2.34
C ASN A 309 -7.04 -21.09 -2.68
N LYS A 310 -7.83 -20.65 -3.64
CA LYS A 310 -7.87 -19.26 -4.13
C LYS A 310 -8.16 -18.22 -3.04
N LEU A 311 -8.92 -18.59 -2.00
CA LEU A 311 -9.31 -17.73 -0.88
C LEU A 311 -8.32 -17.78 0.30
N TYR A 312 -7.20 -18.50 0.17
CA TYR A 312 -6.23 -18.67 1.26
C TYR A 312 -5.84 -17.36 1.95
N ASN A 313 -5.54 -16.32 1.18
CA ASN A 313 -5.11 -15.02 1.74
C ASN A 313 -6.23 -14.39 2.59
N GLU A 314 -7.46 -14.45 2.12
CA GLU A 314 -8.62 -13.92 2.85
C GLU A 314 -8.87 -14.67 4.17
N GLU A 315 -8.78 -15.99 4.12
CA GLU A 315 -8.94 -16.85 5.30
C GLU A 315 -7.82 -16.63 6.30
N LEU A 316 -6.57 -16.51 5.84
CA LEU A 316 -5.41 -16.25 6.67
C LEU A 316 -5.57 -14.91 7.41
N VAL A 317 -5.87 -13.83 6.69
CA VAL A 317 -6.01 -12.49 7.28
C VAL A 317 -7.18 -12.46 8.27
N ARG A 318 -8.30 -13.07 7.93
CA ARG A 318 -9.46 -13.19 8.83
C ARG A 318 -9.08 -13.93 10.11
N LYS A 319 -8.33 -15.03 10.00
CA LYS A 319 -7.88 -15.83 11.15
C LYS A 319 -6.90 -15.08 12.06
N VAL A 320 -5.94 -14.39 11.47
CA VAL A 320 -4.83 -13.74 12.22
C VAL A 320 -5.23 -12.37 12.76
N ARG A 321 -5.94 -11.57 11.96
CA ARG A 321 -6.30 -10.17 12.30
C ARG A 321 -7.74 -10.00 12.76
N ASN A 322 -8.58 -11.00 12.60
CA ASN A 322 -10.03 -10.92 12.84
C ASN A 322 -10.72 -9.82 12.00
N ILE A 323 -10.21 -9.57 10.81
CA ILE A 323 -10.79 -8.63 9.82
C ILE A 323 -10.88 -9.30 8.46
N ALA A 324 -11.81 -8.84 7.61
CA ALA A 324 -11.89 -9.25 6.22
C ALA A 324 -11.00 -8.36 5.34
N ILE A 325 -10.47 -8.92 4.25
CA ILE A 325 -9.88 -8.11 3.18
C ILE A 325 -11.04 -7.44 2.45
N ASN A 326 -11.07 -6.11 2.48
CA ASN A 326 -12.09 -5.30 1.84
C ASN A 326 -11.54 -4.68 0.55
N VAL A 327 -12.03 -5.12 -0.60
CA VAL A 327 -11.58 -4.62 -1.91
C VAL A 327 -11.78 -3.11 -2.07
N ASN A 328 -12.89 -2.59 -1.56
CA ASN A 328 -13.18 -1.16 -1.65
C ASN A 328 -12.22 -0.29 -0.81
N GLN A 329 -11.55 -0.87 0.16
CA GLN A 329 -10.54 -0.20 0.99
C GLN A 329 -9.11 -0.54 0.54
N GLY A 330 -8.94 -1.67 -0.14
CA GLY A 330 -7.67 -2.15 -0.68
C GLY A 330 -7.52 -1.86 -2.17
N GLN A 331 -7.86 -0.66 -2.62
CA GLN A 331 -7.78 -0.22 -4.01
C GLN A 331 -6.88 1.00 -4.18
N THR A 332 -6.39 1.25 -5.39
CA THR A 332 -5.45 2.34 -5.67
C THR A 332 -6.03 3.72 -5.38
N ASP A 333 -7.33 3.92 -5.58
CA ASP A 333 -8.03 5.20 -5.29
C ASP A 333 -8.07 5.54 -3.78
N CYS A 334 -7.69 4.59 -2.91
CA CYS A 334 -7.53 4.84 -1.48
C CYS A 334 -6.15 5.38 -1.10
N ALA A 335 -5.27 5.59 -2.06
CA ALA A 335 -3.97 6.21 -1.83
C ALA A 335 -4.12 7.68 -1.39
N GLY A 336 -3.31 8.10 -0.41
CA GLY A 336 -3.28 9.50 0.06
C GLY A 336 -2.48 10.44 -0.85
N TYR A 337 -1.79 9.89 -1.84
CA TYR A 337 -1.01 10.63 -2.84
C TYR A 337 -1.15 10.01 -4.22
N ILE A 338 -1.06 10.86 -5.24
CA ILE A 338 -0.99 10.45 -6.64
C ILE A 338 0.22 11.09 -7.31
N THR A 339 0.77 10.44 -8.33
CA THR A 339 1.79 11.04 -9.19
C THR A 339 1.18 11.43 -10.53
N ILE A 340 1.57 12.60 -11.05
CA ILE A 340 1.13 13.11 -12.35
C ILE A 340 2.32 13.61 -13.16
N PHE A 341 2.20 13.60 -14.49
CA PHE A 341 3.13 14.31 -15.35
C PHE A 341 2.77 15.80 -15.39
N ALA A 342 3.66 16.65 -14.87
CA ALA A 342 3.55 18.11 -15.03
C ALA A 342 4.07 18.56 -16.42
N SER A 343 4.96 17.77 -17.03
CA SER A 343 5.41 17.85 -18.42
C SER A 343 5.92 16.49 -18.84
N SER A 344 6.25 16.29 -20.11
CA SER A 344 6.78 15.02 -20.62
C SER A 344 8.00 14.45 -19.89
N LYS A 345 8.69 15.27 -19.09
CA LYS A 345 9.91 14.88 -18.35
C LYS A 345 9.87 15.19 -16.86
N LEU A 346 8.75 15.67 -16.35
CA LEU A 346 8.63 16.09 -14.95
C LEU A 346 7.43 15.42 -14.29
N VAL A 347 7.71 14.56 -13.33
CA VAL A 347 6.69 13.97 -12.45
C VAL A 347 6.52 14.86 -11.22
N ARG A 348 5.28 15.03 -10.77
CA ARG A 348 4.92 15.66 -9.50
C ARG A 348 4.13 14.69 -8.63
N LEU A 349 4.41 14.75 -7.34
CA LEU A 349 3.62 14.08 -6.31
C LEU A 349 2.60 15.08 -5.78
N MET A 350 1.34 14.66 -5.74
CA MET A 350 0.22 15.48 -5.26
C MET A 350 -0.52 14.75 -4.15
N ARG A 351 -1.04 15.50 -3.18
CA ARG A 351 -2.00 14.94 -2.22
C ARG A 351 -3.29 14.57 -2.94
N HIS A 352 -3.82 13.43 -2.57
CA HIS A 352 -5.10 12.92 -3.02
C HIS A 352 -6.03 12.77 -1.82
N THR A 353 -7.30 13.14 -2.00
CA THR A 353 -8.33 12.91 -0.98
C THR A 353 -9.12 11.67 -1.39
N PRO A 354 -8.93 10.54 -0.70
CA PRO A 354 -9.65 9.31 -1.02
C PRO A 354 -11.16 9.48 -0.87
N GLU A 355 -11.92 8.74 -1.66
CA GLU A 355 -13.38 8.70 -1.55
C GLU A 355 -13.86 8.16 -0.20
N SER A 356 -15.09 8.46 0.16
CA SER A 356 -15.69 8.04 1.45
C SER A 356 -15.69 6.52 1.67
N ILE A 357 -15.71 5.73 0.60
CA ILE A 357 -15.64 4.27 0.64
C ILE A 357 -14.33 3.74 1.24
N CYS A 358 -13.25 4.53 1.13
CA CYS A 358 -11.95 4.23 1.72
C CYS A 358 -11.88 4.51 3.22
N ASN A 359 -12.81 5.30 3.77
CA ASN A 359 -12.78 5.79 5.17
C ASN A 359 -13.03 4.71 6.23
N GLY A 360 -13.52 3.53 5.85
CA GLY A 360 -13.70 2.41 6.77
C GLY A 360 -12.40 2.01 7.49
N VAL A 361 -11.25 2.16 6.82
CA VAL A 361 -9.92 1.90 7.39
C VAL A 361 -9.55 2.97 8.42
N ALA A 362 -9.73 4.25 8.09
CA ALA A 362 -9.43 5.37 8.98
C ALA A 362 -10.31 5.35 10.25
N SER A 363 -11.58 4.94 10.13
CA SER A 363 -12.49 4.86 11.27
C SER A 363 -12.12 3.75 12.26
N LEU A 364 -11.57 2.64 11.79
CA LEU A 364 -11.10 1.56 12.67
C LEU A 364 -9.84 1.95 13.44
N VAL A 365 -8.89 2.62 12.79
CA VAL A 365 -7.66 3.11 13.43
C VAL A 365 -8.00 4.21 14.46
N SER A 366 -8.85 5.16 14.08
CA SER A 366 -9.25 6.25 14.98
C SER A 366 -10.05 5.73 16.19
N LYS A 367 -10.92 4.74 16.03
CA LYS A 367 -11.63 4.11 17.15
C LYS A 367 -10.67 3.41 18.11
N ASN A 368 -9.68 2.66 17.61
CA ASN A 368 -8.73 1.98 18.48
C ASN A 368 -7.83 2.96 19.25
N ILE A 369 -7.33 4.02 18.61
CA ILE A 369 -6.55 5.07 19.28
C ILE A 369 -7.42 5.81 20.30
N PHE A 370 -8.66 6.09 19.96
CA PHE A 370 -9.61 6.78 20.85
C PHE A 370 -9.97 5.91 22.07
N PHE A 371 -10.23 4.62 21.89
CA PHE A 371 -10.46 3.69 23.00
C PHE A 371 -9.23 3.54 23.89
N HIS A 372 -8.02 3.45 23.31
CA HIS A 372 -6.77 3.36 24.08
C HIS A 372 -6.51 4.65 24.87
N ALA A 373 -6.75 5.82 24.26
CA ALA A 373 -6.59 7.11 24.92
C ALA A 373 -7.62 7.32 26.07
N ILE A 374 -8.87 6.88 25.87
CA ILE A 374 -9.89 6.91 26.93
C ILE A 374 -9.52 5.92 28.04
N PHE A 375 -9.12 4.70 27.70
CA PHE A 375 -8.74 3.69 28.69
C PHE A 375 -7.56 4.15 29.54
N MET A 376 -6.52 4.73 28.93
CA MET A 376 -5.37 5.30 29.65
C MET A 376 -5.78 6.49 30.53
N LYS A 377 -6.66 7.39 30.05
CA LYS A 377 -7.15 8.50 30.88
C LYS A 377 -8.02 8.02 32.05
N CYS A 378 -8.90 7.06 31.82
CA CYS A 378 -9.69 6.45 32.90
C CYS A 378 -8.80 5.72 33.92
N TYR A 379 -7.76 5.03 33.45
CA TYR A 379 -6.80 4.35 34.30
C TYR A 379 -6.00 5.35 35.18
N PHE A 380 -5.54 6.46 34.59
CA PHE A 380 -4.88 7.54 35.33
C PHE A 380 -5.81 8.20 36.39
N VAL A 381 -7.08 8.44 36.05
CA VAL A 381 -8.06 9.01 37.00
C VAL A 381 -8.33 8.03 38.17
N LEU A 382 -8.39 6.72 37.88
CA LEU A 382 -8.56 5.70 38.93
C LEU A 382 -7.35 5.60 39.86
N ILE A 383 -6.12 5.67 39.29
CA ILE A 383 -4.88 5.70 40.11
C ILE A 383 -4.82 6.97 40.96
N PHE A 384 -5.15 8.15 40.41
CA PHE A 384 -5.16 9.41 41.18
C PHE A 384 -6.21 9.40 42.29
N ALA A 385 -7.40 8.85 42.01
CA ALA A 385 -8.45 8.69 43.03
C ALA A 385 -8.03 7.72 44.14
N SER A 386 -7.35 6.62 43.81
CA SER A 386 -6.82 5.65 44.75
C SER A 386 -5.70 6.25 45.65
N LEU A 387 -4.83 7.08 45.08
CA LEU A 387 -3.75 7.74 45.81
C LEU A 387 -4.24 8.83 46.80
N HIS A 388 -5.41 9.46 46.52
CA HIS A 388 -5.97 10.50 47.39
C HIS A 388 -7.01 10.01 48.41
N THR A 389 -7.50 8.78 48.29
CA THR A 389 -8.56 8.25 49.18
C THR A 389 -8.09 7.19 50.16
N ASN A 390 -6.82 6.75 50.13
CA ASN A 390 -6.27 5.65 50.94
C ASN A 390 -7.18 4.40 50.99
N ILE A 391 -7.88 4.12 49.91
CA ILE A 391 -8.67 2.89 49.77
C ILE A 391 -7.81 1.89 48.98
N PRO A 392 -7.45 0.74 49.57
CA PRO A 392 -6.76 -0.32 48.83
C PRO A 392 -7.67 -0.84 47.72
N LEU A 393 -7.10 -1.08 46.55
CA LEU A 393 -7.74 -1.70 45.41
C LEU A 393 -8.13 -3.14 45.66
#